data_5dc7f9b7c5d2f76bd469bbc9b437fb02
#
_entry.id   5dc7f9b7c5d2f76bd469bbc9b437fb02
#
_cell.length_a   1.000
_cell.length_b   1.000
_cell.length_c   1.000
_cell.angle_alpha   90.00
_cell.angle_beta   90.00
_cell.angle_gamma   90.00
#
_symmetry.space_group_name_H-M   'P 1'
#
loop_
_entity.id
_entity.type
_entity.pdbx_description
1 polymer ?
#
loop_
_entity_poly.entity_id
_entity_poly.type
_entity_poly.pdbx_seq_one_letter_code
_entity_poly.pdbx_strand_id
1 'polypeptide(L)'
;MMLKTRVHDHLFQLLEKRVSELSIQRTQISHDSTESGKGSAGDKHEVGIAMAQLEIEKIDGQINLLQQQHTALKRIDAQQTHTHIQIGSIFMCNEQWFYCSIAFGQLEFEQSSVFCLSLEAPLYLALKGKKVGETALLNGKTWKIEALS
;
A
#
# COMPACT_ATOMS: atom_id res chain seq x y z
N MET A 1 2.60 12.42 17.10
CA MET A 1 2.19 13.32 16.01
C MET A 1 3.19 13.37 14.88
N MET A 2 4.43 13.71 15.18
CA MET A 2 5.47 13.73 14.15
C MET A 2 5.66 12.36 13.49
N LEU A 3 5.50 11.28 14.24
CA LEU A 3 5.60 9.93 13.68
C LEU A 3 4.56 9.69 12.59
N LYS A 4 3.30 10.02 12.87
CA LYS A 4 2.21 9.80 11.89
C LYS A 4 2.45 10.58 10.59
N THR A 5 2.81 11.84 10.67
CA THR A 5 3.10 12.66 9.50
C THR A 5 4.25 12.08 8.69
N ARG A 6 5.31 11.66 9.34
CA ARG A 6 6.49 11.10 8.69
C ARG A 6 6.19 9.75 8.05
N VAL A 7 5.43 8.90 8.72
CA VAL A 7 4.98 7.61 8.16
C VAL A 7 4.10 7.83 6.93
N HIS A 8 3.15 8.77 7.05
CA HIS A 8 2.26 9.11 5.95
C HIS A 8 3.03 9.59 4.72
N ASP A 9 3.94 10.52 4.90
CA ASP A 9 4.76 11.07 3.82
C ASP A 9 5.65 10.01 3.18
N HIS A 10 6.25 9.15 4.01
CA HIS A 10 7.09 8.05 3.50
C HIS A 10 6.28 7.07 2.67
N LEU A 11 5.10 6.68 3.15
CA LEU A 11 4.20 5.79 2.42
C LEU A 11 3.77 6.41 1.09
N PHE A 12 3.46 7.70 1.10
CA PHE A 12 3.05 8.45 -0.08
C PHE A 12 4.15 8.43 -1.15
N GLN A 13 5.38 8.75 -0.74
CA GLN A 13 6.55 8.74 -1.62
C GLN A 13 6.84 7.34 -2.17
N LEU A 14 6.67 6.32 -1.35
CA LEU A 14 6.91 4.95 -1.77
C LEU A 14 5.90 4.50 -2.84
N LEU A 15 4.64 4.90 -2.71
CA LEU A 15 3.63 4.63 -3.74
C LEU A 15 4.00 5.30 -5.06
N GLU A 16 4.42 6.57 -5.02
CA GLU A 16 4.84 7.31 -6.21
C GLU A 16 6.04 6.64 -6.89
N LYS A 17 7.01 6.21 -6.09
CA LYS A 17 8.20 5.52 -6.60
C LYS A 17 7.83 4.21 -7.29
N ARG A 18 6.94 3.42 -6.71
CA ARG A 18 6.49 2.15 -7.30
C ARG A 18 5.76 2.37 -8.63
N VAL A 19 4.90 3.37 -8.70
CA VAL A 19 4.23 3.73 -9.95
C VAL A 19 5.24 4.11 -11.02
N SER A 20 6.24 4.92 -10.66
CA SER A 20 7.29 5.34 -11.60
C SER A 20 8.10 4.14 -12.11
N GLU A 21 8.51 3.24 -11.22
CA GLU A 21 9.27 2.05 -11.59
C GLU A 21 8.47 1.13 -12.53
N LEU A 22 7.19 0.92 -12.24
CA LEU A 22 6.33 0.10 -13.08
C LEU A 22 6.08 0.75 -14.44
N SER A 23 5.94 2.08 -14.48
CA SER A 23 5.77 2.82 -15.73
C SER A 23 6.99 2.69 -16.63
N ILE A 24 8.19 2.75 -16.07
CA ILE A 24 9.43 2.54 -16.80
C ILE A 24 9.50 1.11 -17.34
N GLN A 25 9.20 0.14 -16.50
CA GLN A 25 9.18 -1.27 -16.89
C GLN A 25 8.20 -1.53 -18.04
N ARG A 26 7.01 -0.93 -17.95
CA ARG A 26 5.98 -1.02 -19.01
C ARG A 26 6.50 -0.48 -20.35
N THR A 27 7.17 0.67 -20.30
CA THR A 27 7.73 1.29 -21.49
C THR A 27 8.81 0.39 -22.11
N GLN A 28 9.67 -0.21 -21.31
CA GLN A 28 10.70 -1.13 -21.79
C GLN A 28 10.11 -2.36 -22.45
N ILE A 29 9.09 -2.95 -21.86
CA ILE A 29 8.42 -4.14 -22.43
C ILE A 29 7.80 -3.79 -23.77
N SER A 30 7.12 -2.65 -23.87
CA SER A 30 6.51 -2.19 -25.12
C SER A 30 7.57 -1.95 -26.21
N HIS A 31 8.68 -1.31 -25.86
CA HIS A 31 9.78 -1.04 -26.77
C HIS A 31 10.43 -2.34 -27.27
N ASP A 32 10.77 -3.23 -26.33
CA ASP A 32 11.43 -4.49 -26.66
C ASP A 32 10.56 -5.39 -27.56
N SER A 33 9.26 -5.45 -27.30
CA SER A 33 8.34 -6.24 -28.13
C SER A 33 8.27 -5.68 -29.57
N THR A 34 8.34 -4.35 -29.73
CA THR A 34 8.32 -3.71 -31.03
C THR A 34 9.64 -3.97 -31.78
N GLU A 35 10.77 -3.86 -31.13
CA GLU A 35 12.08 -4.08 -31.75
C GLU A 35 12.33 -5.55 -32.08
N SER A 36 12.06 -6.45 -31.16
CA SER A 36 12.28 -7.87 -31.37
C SER A 36 11.33 -8.45 -32.44
N GLY A 37 10.27 -7.74 -32.77
CA GLY A 37 9.37 -8.11 -33.86
C GLY A 37 9.93 -7.90 -35.26
N LYS A 38 10.94 -7.07 -35.40
CA LYS A 38 11.55 -6.78 -36.72
C LYS A 38 12.45 -7.93 -37.16
N GLY A 39 12.00 -8.67 -38.19
CA GLY A 39 12.78 -9.77 -38.76
C GLY A 39 12.54 -11.14 -38.11
N SER A 40 11.62 -11.27 -37.22
CA SER A 40 11.23 -12.56 -36.61
C SER A 40 10.34 -13.37 -37.56
N ALA A 41 10.45 -14.70 -37.50
CA ALA A 41 9.53 -15.58 -38.17
C ALA A 41 8.14 -15.50 -37.50
N GLY A 42 7.06 -15.48 -38.32
CA GLY A 42 5.72 -15.11 -37.94
C GLY A 42 5.19 -15.61 -36.61
N ASP A 43 5.20 -16.94 -36.35
CA ASP A 43 4.59 -17.51 -35.15
C ASP A 43 5.28 -17.08 -33.86
N LYS A 44 6.61 -17.03 -33.85
CA LYS A 44 7.38 -16.58 -32.67
C LYS A 44 7.15 -15.08 -32.39
N HIS A 45 7.02 -14.31 -33.44
CA HIS A 45 6.75 -12.88 -33.33
C HIS A 45 5.37 -12.63 -32.70
N GLU A 46 4.34 -13.32 -33.19
CA GLU A 46 2.98 -13.19 -32.67
C GLU A 46 2.86 -13.61 -31.21
N VAL A 47 3.50 -14.73 -30.83
CA VAL A 47 3.52 -15.21 -29.45
C VAL A 47 4.23 -14.21 -28.55
N GLY A 48 5.36 -13.65 -29.00
CA GLY A 48 6.11 -12.65 -28.25
C GLY A 48 5.30 -11.38 -27.98
N ILE A 49 4.56 -10.91 -28.97
CA ILE A 49 3.68 -9.74 -28.81
C ILE A 49 2.55 -10.06 -27.85
N ALA A 50 1.92 -11.21 -27.96
CA ALA A 50 0.82 -11.61 -27.09
C ALA A 50 1.28 -11.71 -25.63
N MET A 51 2.45 -12.29 -25.37
CA MET A 51 3.01 -12.39 -24.03
C MET A 51 3.36 -11.02 -23.47
N ALA A 52 3.92 -10.12 -24.28
CA ALA A 52 4.24 -8.76 -23.87
C ALA A 52 2.97 -7.99 -23.51
N GLN A 53 1.90 -8.17 -24.27
CA GLN A 53 0.61 -7.53 -23.97
C GLN A 53 0.03 -8.02 -22.66
N LEU A 54 0.10 -9.32 -22.36
CA LEU A 54 -0.35 -9.86 -21.08
C LEU A 54 0.43 -9.28 -19.92
N GLU A 55 1.75 -9.13 -20.06
CA GLU A 55 2.58 -8.56 -19.02
C GLU A 55 2.27 -7.07 -18.81
N ILE A 56 2.05 -6.33 -19.90
CA ILE A 56 1.63 -4.91 -19.84
C ILE A 56 0.30 -4.77 -19.10
N GLU A 57 -0.66 -5.63 -19.41
CA GLU A 57 -1.96 -5.62 -18.73
C GLU A 57 -1.81 -5.85 -17.23
N LYS A 58 -0.94 -6.78 -16.84
CA LYS A 58 -0.65 -7.04 -15.43
C LYS A 58 -0.04 -5.82 -14.75
N ILE A 59 0.91 -5.17 -15.40
CA ILE A 59 1.55 -3.95 -14.88
C ILE A 59 0.54 -2.82 -14.79
N ASP A 60 -0.31 -2.64 -15.80
CA ASP A 60 -1.36 -1.62 -15.79
C ASP A 60 -2.33 -1.82 -14.61
N GLY A 61 -2.68 -3.08 -14.31
CA GLY A 61 -3.48 -3.40 -13.14
C GLY A 61 -2.81 -3.03 -11.84
N GLN A 62 -1.51 -3.29 -11.72
CA GLN A 62 -0.72 -2.92 -10.54
C GLN A 62 -0.62 -1.40 -10.38
N ILE A 63 -0.36 -0.68 -11.47
CA ILE A 63 -0.32 0.79 -11.47
C ILE A 63 -1.66 1.35 -11.04
N ASN A 64 -2.76 0.84 -11.58
CA ASN A 64 -4.09 1.30 -11.23
C ASN A 64 -4.38 1.13 -9.75
N LEU A 65 -4.03 -0.02 -9.17
CA LEU A 65 -4.20 -0.27 -7.74
C LEU A 65 -3.39 0.73 -6.91
N LEU A 66 -2.12 0.96 -7.27
CA LEU A 66 -1.26 1.90 -6.56
C LEU A 66 -1.80 3.34 -6.66
N GLN A 67 -2.33 3.73 -7.80
CA GLN A 67 -2.94 5.05 -7.97
C GLN A 67 -4.21 5.21 -7.14
N GLN A 68 -5.01 4.16 -7.01
CA GLN A 68 -6.17 4.17 -6.12
C GLN A 68 -5.75 4.32 -4.66
N GLN A 69 -4.71 3.61 -4.25
CA GLN A 69 -4.15 3.73 -2.90
C GLN A 69 -3.59 5.13 -2.65
N HIS A 70 -2.89 5.70 -3.63
CA HIS A 70 -2.36 7.05 -3.57
C HIS A 70 -3.48 8.09 -3.39
N THR A 71 -4.55 7.94 -4.14
CA THR A 71 -5.72 8.82 -4.03
C THR A 71 -6.38 8.70 -2.65
N ALA A 72 -6.55 7.48 -2.15
CA ALA A 72 -7.12 7.25 -0.82
C ALA A 72 -6.25 7.86 0.28
N LEU A 73 -4.93 7.67 0.18
CA LEU A 73 -3.98 8.21 1.14
C LEU A 73 -3.98 9.75 1.14
N LYS A 74 -4.10 10.35 -0.03
CA LYS A 74 -4.14 11.82 -0.19
C LYS A 74 -5.32 12.47 0.55
N ARG A 75 -6.41 11.73 0.73
CA ARG A 75 -7.60 12.22 1.43
C ARG A 75 -7.45 12.22 2.94
N ILE A 76 -6.42 11.58 3.46
CA ILE A 76 -6.17 11.48 4.90
C ILE A 76 -5.34 12.66 5.35
N ASP A 77 -5.83 13.38 6.37
CA ASP A 77 -5.07 14.45 7.01
C ASP A 77 -4.21 13.86 8.13
N ALA A 78 -2.93 13.67 7.85
CA ALA A 78 -1.99 13.08 8.81
C ALA A 78 -1.65 14.00 9.98
N GLN A 79 -2.03 15.26 9.92
CA GLN A 79 -1.83 16.21 11.01
C GLN A 79 -2.95 16.17 12.04
N GLN A 80 -4.11 15.61 11.66
CA GLN A 80 -5.24 15.51 12.57
C GLN A 80 -4.96 14.42 13.61
N THR A 81 -5.19 14.75 14.90
CA THR A 81 -5.06 13.79 16.00
C THR A 81 -6.42 13.17 16.33
N HIS A 82 -6.39 11.93 16.78
CA HIS A 82 -7.60 11.18 17.10
C HIS A 82 -7.54 10.65 18.54
N THR A 83 -8.69 10.59 19.18
CA THR A 83 -8.85 9.96 20.50
C THR A 83 -9.46 8.56 20.40
N HIS A 84 -10.02 8.22 19.25
CA HIS A 84 -10.60 6.92 18.94
C HIS A 84 -10.06 6.41 17.63
N ILE A 85 -9.91 5.10 17.50
CA ILE A 85 -9.40 4.51 16.26
C ILE A 85 -10.38 4.76 15.13
N GLN A 86 -9.88 5.37 14.06
CA GLN A 86 -10.62 5.70 12.85
C GLN A 86 -9.64 5.81 11.69
N ILE A 87 -10.13 6.10 10.49
CA ILE A 87 -9.26 6.33 9.34
C ILE A 87 -8.29 7.46 9.64
N GLY A 88 -7.02 7.25 9.33
CA GLY A 88 -5.97 8.21 9.61
C GLY A 88 -5.33 8.08 10.98
N SER A 89 -5.82 7.17 11.82
CA SER A 89 -5.22 6.93 13.14
C SER A 89 -3.96 6.09 13.03
N ILE A 90 -2.93 6.48 13.77
CA ILE A 90 -1.77 5.63 14.03
C ILE A 90 -1.85 5.17 15.48
N PHE A 91 -1.64 3.89 15.72
CA PHE A 91 -1.77 3.34 17.07
C PHE A 91 -0.78 2.21 17.31
N MET A 92 -0.46 2.01 18.57
CA MET A 92 0.37 0.87 19.01
C MET A 92 -0.50 -0.15 19.72
N CYS A 93 -0.34 -1.40 19.32
CA CYS A 93 -1.04 -2.53 19.88
C CYS A 93 -0.07 -3.70 19.92
N ASN A 94 0.11 -4.33 21.08
CA ASN A 94 0.99 -5.48 21.24
C ASN A 94 2.41 -5.21 20.69
N GLU A 95 2.95 -4.05 21.02
CA GLU A 95 4.32 -3.62 20.65
C GLU A 95 4.54 -3.39 19.15
N GLN A 96 3.47 -3.32 18.37
CA GLN A 96 3.52 -3.06 16.93
C GLN A 96 2.75 -1.79 16.59
N TRP A 97 3.34 -0.93 15.78
CA TRP A 97 2.65 0.23 15.23
C TRP A 97 1.78 -0.15 14.05
N PHE A 98 0.58 0.43 14.01
CA PHE A 98 -0.38 0.28 12.93
C PHE A 98 -0.84 1.63 12.44
N TYR A 99 -1.02 1.77 11.14
CA TYR A 99 -1.56 2.98 10.54
C TYR A 99 -2.83 2.64 9.74
N CYS A 100 -3.96 3.20 10.17
CA CYS A 100 -5.25 2.98 9.50
C CYS A 100 -5.33 3.86 8.26
N SER A 101 -4.99 3.33 7.12
CA SER A 101 -4.93 4.10 5.89
C SER A 101 -5.29 3.27 4.67
N ILE A 102 -4.37 2.49 4.15
CA ILE A 102 -4.53 1.67 2.95
C ILE A 102 -4.01 0.27 3.21
N ALA A 103 -4.42 -0.68 2.37
CA ALA A 103 -3.99 -2.07 2.46
C ALA A 103 -2.59 -2.23 1.86
N PHE A 104 -1.60 -1.61 2.48
CA PHE A 104 -0.21 -1.69 2.02
C PHE A 104 0.55 -2.83 2.66
N GLY A 105 0.24 -3.14 3.92
CA GLY A 105 0.96 -4.13 4.71
C GLY A 105 2.13 -3.51 5.47
N GLN A 106 3.20 -4.27 5.64
CA GLN A 106 4.33 -3.86 6.46
C GLN A 106 5.17 -2.81 5.74
N LEU A 107 5.38 -1.69 6.42
CA LEU A 107 6.18 -0.57 5.95
C LEU A 107 7.41 -0.45 6.85
N GLU A 108 8.60 -0.58 6.27
CA GLU A 108 9.85 -0.34 6.99
C GLU A 108 10.06 1.16 7.11
N PHE A 109 10.31 1.62 8.34
CA PHE A 109 10.47 3.04 8.61
C PHE A 109 11.40 3.24 9.81
N GLU A 110 12.54 3.88 9.56
CA GLU A 110 13.52 4.27 10.60
C GLU A 110 13.87 3.13 11.57
N GLN A 111 14.34 2.01 11.04
CA GLN A 111 14.75 0.83 11.80
C GLN A 111 13.63 0.15 12.59
N SER A 112 12.38 0.54 12.33
CA SER A 112 11.21 -0.13 12.87
C SER A 112 10.24 -0.44 11.74
N SER A 113 9.07 -0.97 12.07
CA SER A 113 8.05 -1.23 11.07
C SER A 113 6.70 -0.72 11.54
N VAL A 114 5.90 -0.27 10.56
CA VAL A 114 4.52 0.13 10.76
C VAL A 114 3.67 -0.71 9.83
N PHE A 115 2.63 -1.34 10.35
CA PHE A 115 1.72 -2.12 9.52
C PHE A 115 0.55 -1.24 9.06
N CYS A 116 0.44 -1.04 7.75
CA CYS A 116 -0.61 -0.20 7.18
C CYS A 116 -1.86 -1.04 6.91
N LEU A 117 -2.95 -0.70 7.60
CA LEU A 117 -4.23 -1.41 7.53
C LEU A 117 -5.24 -0.64 6.69
N SER A 118 -6.07 -1.36 5.95
CA SER A 118 -7.26 -0.77 5.34
C SER A 118 -8.43 -0.78 6.34
N LEU A 119 -9.48 -0.07 5.99
CA LEU A 119 -10.72 -0.05 6.79
C LEU A 119 -11.48 -1.37 6.77
N GLU A 120 -11.07 -2.30 5.93
CA GLU A 120 -11.67 -3.63 5.82
C GLU A 120 -10.89 -4.69 6.60
N ALA A 121 -9.71 -4.34 7.14
CA ALA A 121 -8.89 -5.28 7.86
C ALA A 121 -9.58 -5.75 9.14
N PRO A 122 -9.53 -7.07 9.44
CA PRO A 122 -10.18 -7.59 10.64
C PRO A 122 -9.75 -6.90 11.93
N LEU A 123 -8.47 -6.57 12.07
CA LEU A 123 -7.98 -5.87 13.25
C LEU A 123 -8.58 -4.47 13.37
N TYR A 124 -8.66 -3.74 12.25
CA TYR A 124 -9.31 -2.43 12.25
C TYR A 124 -10.77 -2.54 12.66
N LEU A 125 -11.51 -3.49 12.10
CA LEU A 125 -12.93 -3.67 12.43
C LEU A 125 -13.14 -4.02 13.90
N ALA A 126 -12.22 -4.79 14.50
CA ALA A 126 -12.28 -5.13 15.91
C ALA A 126 -11.98 -3.95 16.83
N LEU A 127 -11.10 -3.03 16.41
CA LEU A 127 -10.63 -1.91 17.23
C LEU A 127 -11.32 -0.58 16.91
N LYS A 128 -12.08 -0.50 15.83
CA LYS A 128 -12.72 0.72 15.37
C LYS A 128 -13.52 1.40 16.50
N GLY A 129 -13.29 2.69 16.68
CA GLY A 129 -13.99 3.49 17.68
C GLY A 129 -13.49 3.31 19.11
N LYS A 130 -12.51 2.46 19.33
CA LYS A 130 -11.92 2.25 20.66
C LYS A 130 -10.80 3.26 20.93
N LYS A 131 -10.50 3.44 22.20
CA LYS A 131 -9.50 4.41 22.66
C LYS A 131 -8.39 3.72 23.46
N VAL A 132 -7.35 4.47 23.81
CA VAL A 132 -6.22 3.97 24.58
C VAL A 132 -6.69 3.27 25.85
N GLY A 133 -6.13 2.11 26.13
CA GLY A 133 -6.48 1.28 27.26
C GLY A 133 -7.56 0.25 26.98
N GLU A 134 -8.35 0.43 25.94
CA GLU A 134 -9.37 -0.53 25.56
C GLU A 134 -8.77 -1.71 24.80
N THR A 135 -9.50 -2.83 24.81
CA THR A 135 -9.05 -4.09 24.23
C THR A 135 -10.07 -4.64 23.27
N ALA A 136 -9.62 -5.53 22.39
CA ALA A 136 -10.49 -6.34 21.56
C ALA A 136 -9.91 -7.75 21.48
N LEU A 137 -10.80 -8.72 21.31
CA LEU A 137 -10.41 -10.11 21.09
C LEU A 137 -10.53 -10.42 19.60
N LEU A 138 -9.45 -10.94 19.03
CA LEU A 138 -9.42 -11.33 17.62
C LEU A 138 -8.60 -12.60 17.48
N ASN A 139 -9.21 -13.65 16.92
CA ASN A 139 -8.55 -14.94 16.71
C ASN A 139 -7.92 -15.51 17.99
N GLY A 140 -8.64 -15.40 19.12
CA GLY A 140 -8.17 -15.90 20.41
C GLY A 140 -7.09 -15.07 21.08
N LYS A 141 -6.68 -13.94 20.47
CA LYS A 141 -5.64 -13.06 20.99
C LYS A 141 -6.26 -11.73 21.44
N THR A 142 -5.83 -11.24 22.59
CA THR A 142 -6.27 -9.94 23.10
C THR A 142 -5.36 -8.86 22.55
N TRP A 143 -5.97 -7.82 21.98
CA TRP A 143 -5.29 -6.66 21.43
C TRP A 143 -5.61 -5.46 22.31
N LYS A 144 -4.58 -4.86 22.89
CA LYS A 144 -4.73 -3.68 23.75
C LYS A 144 -4.11 -2.47 23.09
N ILE A 145 -4.87 -1.37 23.05
CA ILE A 145 -4.39 -0.11 22.48
C ILE A 145 -3.51 0.59 23.52
N GLU A 146 -2.23 0.71 23.23
CA GLU A 146 -1.25 1.29 24.13
C GLU A 146 -0.97 2.77 23.84
N ALA A 147 -1.08 3.17 22.59
CA ALA A 147 -0.89 4.55 22.15
C ALA A 147 -1.76 4.82 20.93
N LEU A 148 -2.14 6.07 20.73
CA LEU A 148 -3.05 6.47 19.65
C LEU A 148 -2.85 7.95 19.34
N SER A 149 -2.82 8.23 18.01
CA SER A 149 -2.76 9.61 17.54
C SER A 149 -3.51 9.83 16.23
#